data_ee89102fa6734d50ae814861d2d82787
#
_entry.id   ee89102fa6734d50ae814861d2d82787
#
_cell.length_a   1.000
_cell.length_b   1.000
_cell.length_c   1.000
_cell.angle_alpha   90.00
_cell.angle_beta   90.00
_cell.angle_gamma   90.00
#
_symmetry.space_group_name_H-M   'P 1'
#
loop_
_entity.id
_entity.type
_entity.pdbx_description
1 polymer ?
#
loop_
_entity_poly.entity_id
_entity_poly.type
_entity_poly.pdbx_seq_one_letter_code
_entity_poly.pdbx_strand_id
1 'polypeptide(L)'
;FLVDAIMVRNQVLESEAQCRIIALGRNRQTAEQRFAPWLPSGAFRFVEHDVSCPLEGLEADYWIHAASTTHPVAYATEPVNTVLANVLGTQNLLEQASQTPGSRLLLLSSVEIYGENRGDVEYFKEDYCGYLNCNTLRAGYPEAKRVSEALCQAYRTERDVDAVIIRLPRCYGP
;
A
#
# COMPACT_ATOMS: atom_id res chain seq x y z
N PHE A 1 9.21 6.99 6.32
CA PHE A 1 9.26 8.22 5.53
C PHE A 1 7.89 8.92 5.47
N LEU A 2 6.80 8.28 4.95
CA LEU A 2 5.47 8.92 4.86
C LEU A 2 4.97 9.42 6.23
N VAL A 3 5.04 8.57 7.25
CA VAL A 3 4.68 8.95 8.62
C VAL A 3 5.50 10.15 9.08
N ASP A 4 6.83 10.11 8.90
CA ASP A 4 7.70 11.21 9.34
C ASP A 4 7.37 12.50 8.61
N ALA A 5 7.15 12.45 7.29
CA ALA A 5 6.81 13.62 6.49
C ALA A 5 5.49 14.27 6.94
N ILE A 6 4.46 13.47 7.24
CA ILE A 6 3.17 13.97 7.73
C ILE A 6 3.33 14.52 9.16
N MET A 7 4.04 13.83 10.04
CA MET A 7 4.24 14.27 11.42
C MET A 7 5.07 15.56 11.51
N VAL A 8 6.12 15.70 10.68
CA VAL A 8 6.87 16.97 10.57
C VAL A 8 5.98 18.09 10.04
N ARG A 9 5.17 17.82 9.00
CA ARG A 9 4.19 18.78 8.50
C ARG A 9 3.20 19.22 9.58
N ASN A 10 2.72 18.31 10.42
CA ASN A 10 1.83 18.62 11.53
C ASN A 10 2.42 19.62 12.54
N GLN A 11 3.76 19.66 12.70
CA GLN A 11 4.39 20.59 13.64
C GLN A 11 4.26 22.07 13.23
N VAL A 12 4.01 22.34 11.96
CA VAL A 12 3.88 23.71 11.42
C VAL A 12 2.45 24.11 11.08
N LEU A 13 1.49 23.19 11.27
CA LEU A 13 0.08 23.43 10.99
C LEU A 13 -0.69 23.71 12.28
N GLU A 14 -1.75 24.50 12.16
CA GLU A 14 -2.77 24.64 13.20
C GLU A 14 -3.45 23.30 13.46
N SER A 15 -3.96 23.11 14.67
CA SER A 15 -4.49 21.82 15.14
C SER A 15 -5.60 21.24 14.24
N GLU A 16 -6.45 22.10 13.68
CA GLU A 16 -7.54 21.69 12.80
C GLU A 16 -7.09 21.19 11.42
N ALA A 17 -5.89 21.62 10.98
CA ALA A 17 -5.29 21.19 9.72
C ALA A 17 -4.35 19.98 9.86
N GLN A 18 -4.12 19.49 11.08
CA GLN A 18 -3.24 18.35 11.33
C GLN A 18 -3.89 17.03 10.96
N CYS A 19 -3.09 16.13 10.38
CA CYS A 19 -3.49 14.75 10.10
C CYS A 19 -3.30 13.88 11.34
N ARG A 20 -4.28 13.06 11.67
CA ARG A 20 -4.12 11.96 12.62
C ARG A 20 -3.73 10.70 11.86
N ILE A 21 -2.68 10.02 12.31
CA ILE A 21 -2.13 8.84 11.65
C ILE A 21 -2.45 7.60 12.47
N ILE A 22 -3.02 6.59 11.79
CA ILE A 22 -3.14 5.23 12.30
C ILE A 22 -2.22 4.36 11.43
N ALA A 23 -1.08 3.96 11.98
CA ALA A 23 -0.15 3.07 11.30
C ALA A 23 -0.47 1.61 11.66
N LEU A 24 -0.61 0.75 10.64
CA LEU A 24 -0.83 -0.68 10.80
C LEU A 24 0.46 -1.45 10.50
N GLY A 25 0.74 -2.48 11.29
CA GLY A 25 1.88 -3.34 11.06
C GLY A 25 1.91 -4.55 12.00
N ARG A 26 2.69 -5.56 11.66
CA ARG A 26 2.72 -6.86 12.35
C ARG A 26 3.64 -6.90 13.58
N ASN A 27 4.47 -5.92 13.79
CA ASN A 27 5.49 -5.94 14.85
C ASN A 27 5.48 -4.63 15.63
N ARG A 28 4.88 -4.68 16.81
CA ARG A 28 4.77 -3.55 17.72
C ARG A 28 6.14 -3.05 18.18
N GLN A 29 7.03 -3.94 18.56
CA GLN A 29 8.35 -3.55 19.08
C GLN A 29 9.16 -2.77 18.04
N THR A 30 9.19 -3.26 16.79
CA THR A 30 9.87 -2.55 15.69
C THR A 30 9.21 -1.20 15.42
N ALA A 31 7.87 -1.14 15.44
CA ALA A 31 7.13 0.09 15.22
C ALA A 31 7.39 1.12 16.34
N GLU A 32 7.38 0.69 17.59
CA GLU A 32 7.66 1.56 18.75
C GLU A 32 9.09 2.15 18.69
N GLN A 33 10.07 1.35 18.29
CA GLN A 33 11.44 1.84 18.08
C GLN A 33 11.51 2.83 16.91
N ARG A 34 10.88 2.50 15.76
CA ARG A 34 10.92 3.31 14.54
C ARG A 34 10.18 4.65 14.70
N PHE A 35 9.07 4.64 15.42
CA PHE A 35 8.20 5.80 15.59
C PHE A 35 8.26 6.42 16.98
N ALA A 36 9.29 6.08 17.77
CA ALA A 36 9.50 6.61 19.13
C ALA A 36 9.29 8.13 19.25
N PRO A 37 9.77 8.98 18.32
CA PRO A 37 9.56 10.43 18.40
C PRO A 37 8.10 10.86 18.31
N TRP A 38 7.23 10.02 17.68
CA TRP A 38 5.83 10.35 17.41
C TRP A 38 4.83 9.71 18.38
N LEU A 39 5.25 8.68 19.13
CA LEU A 39 4.39 8.00 20.11
C LEU A 39 3.76 8.91 21.17
N PRO A 40 4.47 9.93 21.70
CA PRO A 40 3.85 10.85 22.66
C PRO A 40 2.84 11.81 22.03
N SER A 41 2.80 11.90 20.70
CA SER A 41 1.88 12.77 19.99
C SER A 41 0.48 12.17 19.96
N GLY A 42 -0.54 12.93 20.33
CA GLY A 42 -1.94 12.54 20.15
C GLY A 42 -2.38 12.36 18.68
N ALA A 43 -1.52 12.79 17.74
CA ALA A 43 -1.77 12.68 16.30
C ALA A 43 -1.25 11.37 15.67
N PHE A 44 -0.55 10.51 16.43
CA PHE A 44 -0.02 9.23 15.93
C PHE A 44 -0.49 8.06 16.82
N ARG A 45 -0.94 6.99 16.17
CA ARG A 45 -1.27 5.73 16.83
C ARG A 45 -0.77 4.55 16.00
N PHE A 46 -0.16 3.56 16.64
CA PHE A 46 0.17 2.27 16.03
C PHE A 46 -0.85 1.20 16.45
N VAL A 47 -1.31 0.43 15.47
CA VAL A 47 -2.18 -0.74 15.66
C VAL A 47 -1.44 -1.97 15.13
N GLU A 48 -1.23 -2.94 16.00
CA GLU A 48 -0.64 -4.22 15.59
C GLU A 48 -1.69 -5.04 14.86
N HIS A 49 -1.48 -5.24 13.57
CA HIS A 49 -2.41 -5.95 12.70
C HIS A 49 -1.71 -6.46 11.44
N ASP A 50 -2.12 -7.63 10.97
CA ASP A 50 -1.73 -8.14 9.66
C ASP A 50 -2.75 -7.67 8.62
N VAL A 51 -2.30 -6.93 7.63
CA VAL A 51 -3.17 -6.36 6.58
C VAL A 51 -3.92 -7.43 5.77
N SER A 52 -3.40 -8.67 5.74
CA SER A 52 -4.07 -9.81 5.10
C SER A 52 -5.27 -10.35 5.90
N CYS A 53 -5.43 -9.93 7.15
CA CYS A 53 -6.60 -10.22 7.97
C CYS A 53 -7.66 -9.13 7.82
N PRO A 54 -8.96 -9.45 7.99
CA PRO A 54 -10.03 -8.46 7.97
C PRO A 54 -9.77 -7.32 8.95
N LEU A 55 -10.00 -6.10 8.51
CA LEU A 55 -9.93 -4.90 9.34
C LEU A 55 -11.31 -4.60 9.90
N GLU A 56 -11.39 -4.25 11.18
CA GLU A 56 -12.65 -3.90 11.84
C GLU A 56 -12.46 -2.66 12.73
N GLY A 57 -13.48 -1.81 12.77
CA GLY A 57 -13.55 -0.68 13.70
C GLY A 57 -12.52 0.42 13.45
N LEU A 58 -12.01 0.54 12.23
CA LEU A 58 -11.15 1.64 11.81
C LEU A 58 -11.86 2.50 10.79
N GLU A 59 -11.84 3.79 11.03
CA GLU A 59 -12.35 4.82 10.11
C GLU A 59 -11.21 5.76 9.75
N ALA A 60 -11.10 6.12 8.48
CA ALA A 60 -10.12 7.07 7.99
C ALA A 60 -10.62 7.78 6.72
N ASP A 61 -10.29 9.07 6.59
CA ASP A 61 -10.54 9.84 5.38
C ASP A 61 -9.63 9.40 4.23
N TYR A 62 -8.42 8.92 4.56
CA TYR A 62 -7.41 8.48 3.61
C TYR A 62 -6.80 7.14 4.03
N TRP A 63 -6.83 6.18 3.12
CA TRP A 63 -6.22 4.87 3.27
C TRP A 63 -4.99 4.77 2.37
N ILE A 64 -3.85 4.36 2.91
CA ILE A 64 -2.63 4.18 2.11
C ILE A 64 -2.17 2.74 2.25
N HIS A 65 -2.26 1.98 1.16
CA HIS A 65 -1.74 0.63 1.13
C HIS A 65 -0.25 0.62 0.74
N ALA A 66 0.59 0.64 1.77
CA ALA A 66 2.05 0.57 1.64
C ALA A 66 2.63 -0.77 2.15
N ALA A 67 1.77 -1.67 2.67
CA ALA A 67 2.20 -2.96 3.20
C ALA A 67 2.51 -3.93 2.07
N SER A 68 3.77 -4.15 1.82
CA SER A 68 4.25 -5.17 0.88
C SER A 68 5.70 -5.52 1.20
N THR A 69 6.06 -6.77 0.98
CA THR A 69 7.45 -7.19 0.99
C THR A 69 8.07 -6.77 -0.34
N THR A 70 9.07 -5.88 -0.31
CA THR A 70 9.66 -5.30 -1.53
C THR A 70 11.09 -5.80 -1.80
N HIS A 71 11.64 -6.67 -0.96
CA HIS A 71 12.99 -7.17 -1.10
C HIS A 71 13.02 -8.50 -1.87
N PRO A 72 13.88 -8.65 -2.90
CA PRO A 72 13.94 -9.87 -3.74
C PRO A 72 14.14 -11.17 -2.96
N VAL A 73 14.91 -11.13 -1.86
CA VAL A 73 15.09 -12.31 -0.98
C VAL A 73 13.76 -12.74 -0.36
N ALA A 74 12.93 -11.80 0.05
CA ALA A 74 11.65 -12.12 0.68
C ALA A 74 10.63 -12.71 -0.32
N TYR A 75 10.72 -12.39 -1.61
CA TYR A 75 9.89 -13.08 -2.63
C TYR A 75 10.24 -14.56 -2.72
N ALA A 76 11.50 -14.92 -2.47
CA ALA A 76 11.96 -16.29 -2.50
C ALA A 76 11.67 -17.05 -1.19
N THR A 77 11.72 -16.36 -0.05
CA THR A 77 11.56 -16.97 1.28
C THR A 77 10.12 -16.97 1.79
N GLU A 78 9.32 -15.96 1.41
CA GLU A 78 7.93 -15.78 1.84
C GLU A 78 6.98 -15.47 0.67
N PRO A 79 6.95 -16.30 -0.39
CA PRO A 79 6.19 -15.99 -1.61
C PRO A 79 4.68 -15.92 -1.34
N VAL A 80 4.15 -16.79 -0.49
CA VAL A 80 2.72 -16.81 -0.14
C VAL A 80 2.34 -15.52 0.58
N ASN A 81 3.09 -15.14 1.61
CA ASN A 81 2.82 -13.91 2.37
C ASN A 81 2.95 -12.66 1.50
N THR A 82 3.87 -12.67 0.53
CA THR A 82 4.01 -11.57 -0.43
C THR A 82 2.75 -11.40 -1.27
N VAL A 83 2.19 -12.49 -1.78
CA VAL A 83 0.94 -12.44 -2.57
C VAL A 83 -0.23 -12.01 -1.70
N LEU A 84 -0.43 -12.67 -0.55
CA LEU A 84 -1.58 -12.41 0.33
C LEU A 84 -1.59 -10.99 0.90
N ALA A 85 -0.45 -10.46 1.32
CA ALA A 85 -0.37 -9.09 1.83
C ALA A 85 -0.78 -8.05 0.77
N ASN A 86 -0.48 -8.29 -0.51
CA ASN A 86 -0.89 -7.41 -1.58
C ASN A 86 -2.37 -7.58 -1.93
N VAL A 87 -2.83 -8.81 -2.15
CA VAL A 87 -4.20 -9.08 -2.64
C VAL A 87 -5.23 -8.88 -1.54
N LEU A 88 -5.12 -9.63 -0.43
CA LEU A 88 -6.06 -9.52 0.69
C LEU A 88 -5.92 -8.18 1.40
N GLY A 89 -4.69 -7.66 1.54
CA GLY A 89 -4.47 -6.33 2.10
C GLY A 89 -5.17 -5.23 1.31
N THR A 90 -5.09 -5.28 -0.02
CA THR A 90 -5.84 -4.35 -0.88
C THR A 90 -7.35 -4.51 -0.70
N GLN A 91 -7.86 -5.75 -0.71
CA GLN A 91 -9.27 -6.03 -0.52
C GLN A 91 -9.78 -5.50 0.82
N ASN A 92 -9.09 -5.81 1.92
CA ASN A 92 -9.48 -5.39 3.26
C ASN A 92 -9.54 -3.86 3.40
N LEU A 93 -8.58 -3.14 2.82
CA LEU A 93 -8.58 -1.67 2.83
C LEU A 93 -9.68 -1.08 1.94
N LEU A 94 -9.97 -1.70 0.79
CA LEU A 94 -11.07 -1.29 -0.09
C LEU A 94 -12.43 -1.52 0.58
N GLU A 95 -12.60 -2.63 1.33
CA GLU A 95 -13.81 -2.87 2.13
C GLU A 95 -14.01 -1.75 3.16
N GLN A 96 -12.96 -1.36 3.90
CA GLN A 96 -13.07 -0.27 4.87
C GLN A 96 -13.35 1.08 4.18
N ALA A 97 -12.67 1.37 3.08
CA ALA A 97 -12.92 2.58 2.30
C ALA A 97 -14.37 2.65 1.78
N SER A 98 -14.94 1.52 1.35
CA SER A 98 -16.32 1.46 0.86
C SER A 98 -17.38 1.73 1.94
N GLN A 99 -17.03 1.51 3.22
CA GLN A 99 -17.90 1.76 4.36
C GLN A 99 -17.83 3.22 4.88
N THR A 100 -16.82 3.98 4.43
CA THR A 100 -16.60 5.37 4.85
C THR A 100 -16.84 6.33 3.68
N PRO A 101 -18.05 6.91 3.53
CA PRO A 101 -18.35 7.82 2.42
C PRO A 101 -17.37 8.99 2.35
N GLY A 102 -16.87 9.27 1.15
CA GLY A 102 -15.88 10.33 0.90
C GLY A 102 -14.44 9.98 1.23
N SER A 103 -14.16 8.78 1.74
CA SER A 103 -12.80 8.34 1.94
C SER A 103 -12.10 8.04 0.61
N ARG A 104 -10.76 8.13 0.61
CA ARG A 104 -9.92 7.85 -0.56
C ARG A 104 -8.86 6.80 -0.24
N LEU A 105 -8.67 5.84 -1.13
CA LEU A 105 -7.60 4.85 -1.03
C LEU A 105 -6.48 5.17 -2.02
N LEU A 106 -5.23 5.16 -1.54
CA LEU A 106 -4.01 5.20 -2.34
C LEU A 106 -3.32 3.84 -2.32
N LEU A 107 -3.29 3.16 -3.46
CA LEU A 107 -2.52 1.94 -3.66
C LEU A 107 -1.10 2.28 -4.15
N LEU A 108 -0.08 1.92 -3.37
CA LEU A 108 1.29 1.92 -3.83
C LEU A 108 1.56 0.65 -4.64
N SER A 109 1.38 0.77 -5.96
CA SER A 109 1.70 -0.25 -6.94
C SER A 109 3.18 -0.17 -7.35
N SER A 110 3.57 -0.84 -8.42
CA SER A 110 4.95 -0.93 -8.86
C SER A 110 5.06 -0.93 -10.38
N VAL A 111 6.17 -0.41 -10.90
CA VAL A 111 6.51 -0.57 -12.33
C VAL A 111 6.72 -2.04 -12.75
N GLU A 112 6.89 -2.96 -11.80
CA GLU A 112 7.00 -4.39 -12.11
C GLU A 112 5.72 -4.97 -12.75
N ILE A 113 4.58 -4.30 -12.63
CA ILE A 113 3.33 -4.69 -13.31
C ILE A 113 3.44 -4.62 -14.83
N TYR A 114 4.35 -3.81 -15.35
CA TYR A 114 4.58 -3.73 -16.80
C TYR A 114 5.20 -5.02 -17.37
N GLY A 115 5.81 -5.87 -16.54
CA GLY A 115 6.44 -7.10 -16.98
C GLY A 115 7.75 -6.87 -17.73
N GLU A 116 8.10 -7.82 -18.60
CA GLU A 116 9.34 -7.80 -19.38
C GLU A 116 9.21 -6.89 -20.60
N ASN A 117 10.18 -6.00 -20.80
CA ASN A 117 10.36 -5.33 -22.09
C ASN A 117 11.05 -6.31 -23.05
N ARG A 118 10.34 -6.72 -24.09
CA ARG A 118 10.83 -7.61 -25.14
C ARG A 118 11.37 -6.89 -26.37
N GLY A 119 11.64 -5.58 -26.24
CA GLY A 119 12.13 -4.73 -27.32
C GLY A 119 11.03 -4.21 -28.24
N ASP A 120 9.78 -4.36 -27.83
CA ASP A 120 8.59 -3.87 -28.56
C ASP A 120 8.25 -2.41 -28.26
N VAL A 121 8.77 -1.86 -27.16
CA VAL A 121 8.58 -0.46 -26.78
C VAL A 121 9.87 0.16 -26.24
N GLU A 122 10.08 1.43 -26.52
CA GLU A 122 11.21 2.20 -25.98
C GLU A 122 10.94 2.59 -24.50
N TYR A 123 9.70 3.02 -24.21
CA TYR A 123 9.24 3.41 -22.88
C TYR A 123 7.89 2.75 -22.59
N PHE A 124 7.69 2.32 -21.34
CA PHE A 124 6.40 1.84 -20.88
C PHE A 124 5.42 3.03 -20.74
N LYS A 125 4.27 2.91 -21.39
CA LYS A 125 3.10 3.74 -21.13
C LYS A 125 2.21 3.09 -20.07
N GLU A 126 1.30 3.86 -19.48
CA GLU A 126 0.44 3.34 -18.41
C GLU A 126 -0.51 2.22 -18.87
N ASP A 127 -0.85 2.17 -20.15
CA ASP A 127 -1.68 1.15 -20.77
C ASP A 127 -0.90 -0.09 -21.26
N TYR A 128 0.43 -0.11 -21.10
CA TYR A 128 1.24 -1.25 -21.53
C TYR A 128 1.01 -2.47 -20.64
N CYS A 129 0.68 -3.61 -21.29
CA CYS A 129 0.49 -4.92 -20.68
C CYS A 129 1.56 -5.90 -21.19
N GLY A 130 2.72 -5.93 -20.53
CA GLY A 130 3.81 -6.82 -20.89
C GLY A 130 3.67 -8.22 -20.31
N TYR A 131 4.54 -9.10 -20.78
CA TYR A 131 4.58 -10.51 -20.38
C TYR A 131 5.12 -10.66 -18.96
N LEU A 132 4.43 -11.52 -18.18
CA LEU A 132 4.93 -12.08 -16.93
C LEU A 132 4.82 -13.60 -16.99
N ASN A 133 5.92 -14.29 -16.65
CA ASN A 133 5.93 -15.75 -16.57
C ASN A 133 5.41 -16.19 -15.19
N CYS A 134 4.11 -16.50 -15.09
CA CYS A 134 3.48 -16.91 -13.84
C CYS A 134 3.97 -18.26 -13.28
N ASN A 135 4.76 -19.04 -14.04
CA ASN A 135 5.34 -20.30 -13.58
C ASN A 135 6.62 -20.13 -12.75
N THR A 136 6.96 -18.91 -12.36
CA THR A 136 8.14 -18.61 -11.54
C THR A 136 7.73 -17.99 -10.21
N LEU A 137 8.49 -18.22 -9.15
CA LEU A 137 8.28 -17.56 -7.85
C LEU A 137 8.37 -16.02 -7.95
N ARG A 138 9.15 -15.54 -8.91
CA ARG A 138 9.32 -14.11 -9.17
C ARG A 138 8.02 -13.43 -9.59
N ALA A 139 7.12 -14.14 -10.24
CA ALA A 139 5.85 -13.59 -10.72
C ALA A 139 4.90 -13.21 -9.59
N GLY A 140 5.02 -13.80 -8.40
CA GLY A 140 4.07 -13.60 -7.31
C GLY A 140 3.86 -12.13 -6.93
N TYR A 141 4.91 -11.34 -6.85
CA TYR A 141 4.80 -9.92 -6.51
C TYR A 141 4.16 -9.08 -7.63
N PRO A 142 4.67 -9.05 -8.87
CA PRO A 142 4.06 -8.24 -9.92
C PRO A 142 2.63 -8.67 -10.27
N GLU A 143 2.32 -9.98 -10.24
CA GLU A 143 0.95 -10.46 -10.47
C GLU A 143 0.02 -10.06 -9.32
N ALA A 144 0.47 -10.14 -8.06
CA ALA A 144 -0.30 -9.65 -6.93
C ALA A 144 -0.59 -8.14 -7.03
N LYS A 145 0.37 -7.34 -7.50
CA LYS A 145 0.15 -5.91 -7.77
C LYS A 145 -0.84 -5.67 -8.91
N ARG A 146 -0.81 -6.47 -10.00
CA ARG A 146 -1.83 -6.41 -11.06
C ARG A 146 -3.22 -6.73 -10.54
N VAL A 147 -3.36 -7.77 -9.73
CA VAL A 147 -4.63 -8.11 -9.08
C VAL A 147 -5.10 -6.98 -8.16
N SER A 148 -4.19 -6.38 -7.39
CA SER A 148 -4.51 -5.24 -6.51
C SER A 148 -5.04 -4.03 -7.31
N GLU A 149 -4.44 -3.71 -8.46
CA GLU A 149 -4.95 -2.66 -9.36
C GLU A 149 -6.33 -3.01 -9.92
N ALA A 150 -6.53 -4.27 -10.34
CA ALA A 150 -7.81 -4.74 -10.83
C ALA A 150 -8.91 -4.67 -9.75
N LEU A 151 -8.60 -5.01 -8.49
CA LEU A 151 -9.50 -4.82 -7.35
C LEU A 151 -9.89 -3.35 -7.16
N CYS A 152 -8.94 -2.43 -7.24
CA CYS A 152 -9.25 -0.99 -7.18
C CYS A 152 -10.24 -0.58 -8.27
N GLN A 153 -10.08 -1.06 -9.51
CA GLN A 153 -11.02 -0.75 -10.59
C GLN A 153 -12.41 -1.36 -10.35
N ALA A 154 -12.47 -2.61 -9.85
CA ALA A 154 -13.72 -3.26 -9.52
C ALA A 154 -14.50 -2.51 -8.43
N TYR A 155 -13.83 -2.16 -7.33
CA TYR A 155 -14.45 -1.41 -6.22
C TYR A 155 -14.88 0.02 -6.63
N ARG A 156 -14.13 0.67 -7.51
CA ARG A 156 -14.56 1.97 -8.09
C ARG A 156 -15.88 1.83 -8.83
N THR A 157 -16.03 0.74 -9.60
CA THR A 157 -17.23 0.52 -10.44
C THR A 157 -18.42 0.03 -9.62
N GLU A 158 -18.20 -0.91 -8.70
CA GLU A 158 -19.30 -1.56 -7.99
C GLU A 158 -19.74 -0.83 -6.72
N ARG A 159 -18.81 -0.12 -6.06
CA ARG A 159 -19.02 0.45 -4.73
C ARG A 159 -18.64 1.94 -4.61
N ASP A 160 -18.36 2.58 -5.72
CA ASP A 160 -18.00 4.02 -5.80
C ASP A 160 -16.83 4.42 -4.88
N VAL A 161 -15.85 3.51 -4.69
CA VAL A 161 -14.66 3.80 -3.89
C VAL A 161 -13.71 4.68 -4.67
N ASP A 162 -13.32 5.83 -4.11
CA ASP A 162 -12.29 6.70 -4.69
C ASP A 162 -10.91 6.09 -4.45
N ALA A 163 -10.45 5.26 -5.40
CA ALA A 163 -9.15 4.60 -5.34
C ALA A 163 -8.18 5.21 -6.36
N VAL A 164 -7.00 5.61 -5.90
CA VAL A 164 -5.89 6.12 -6.71
C VAL A 164 -4.75 5.12 -6.70
N ILE A 165 -4.12 4.91 -7.85
CA ILE A 165 -3.03 3.96 -8.02
C ILE A 165 -1.76 4.72 -8.42
N ILE A 166 -0.65 4.47 -7.72
CA ILE A 166 0.67 4.99 -8.08
C ILE A 166 1.61 3.82 -8.36
N ARG A 167 2.12 3.72 -9.58
CA ARG A 167 3.14 2.74 -9.98
C ARG A 167 4.52 3.30 -9.71
N LEU A 168 5.08 2.93 -8.55
CA LEU A 168 6.37 3.44 -8.12
C LEU A 168 7.51 2.73 -8.84
N PRO A 169 8.47 3.47 -9.41
CA PRO A 169 9.75 2.94 -9.84
C PRO A 169 10.62 2.66 -8.60
N ARG A 170 11.88 2.30 -8.82
CA ARG A 170 12.84 2.17 -7.71
C ARG A 170 13.06 3.56 -7.08
N CYS A 171 12.49 3.76 -5.89
CA CYS A 171 12.68 4.96 -5.09
C CYS A 171 13.91 4.78 -4.18
N TYR A 172 14.68 5.83 -4.06
CA TYR A 172 15.80 5.93 -3.12
C TYR A 172 15.84 7.35 -2.54
N GLY A 173 16.44 7.49 -1.39
CA GLY A 173 16.57 8.77 -0.72
C GLY A 173 17.64 8.71 0.36
N PRO A 174 17.95 9.84 1.02
CA PRO A 174 18.89 9.92 2.12
C PRO A 174 18.48 9.06 3.31
#